data_3eb78db61928f45b574e27f329e7e9c7
#
_entry.id   3eb78db61928f45b574e27f329e7e9c7
#
_cell.length_a   1.000
_cell.length_b   1.000
_cell.length_c   1.000
_cell.angle_alpha   90.00
_cell.angle_beta   90.00
_cell.angle_gamma   90.00
#
_symmetry.space_group_name_H-M   'P 1'
#
loop_
_entity.id
_entity.type
_entity.pdbx_description
1 polymer ?
#
loop_
_entity_poly.entity_id
_entity_poly.type
_entity_poly.pdbx_seq_one_letter_code
_entity_poly.pdbx_strand_id
1 'polypeptide(L)'
;MTNNGLHTHFIFPRNDVISRAPYLKDYFPNADLLQLGWGDYHYYGNPMQSRWMGLKALFLPTSAVLGILGLRDLDEVHINTNIYEIAVEKLGWNKIIDFICSHLKRDSLHKLNVVRINHDSEHFFAAYGTYSILNNCNTWSARALNSAGLSLNLWRAFTARHIEDQVKFNGYQRLLR
;
A
#
# COMPACT_ATOMS: atom_id res chain seq x y z
N MET A 1 -2.88 4.84 8.01
CA MET A 1 -1.81 3.84 7.71
C MET A 1 -1.98 2.64 8.63
N THR A 2 -1.74 1.44 8.14
CA THR A 2 -1.76 0.21 8.97
C THR A 2 -0.37 -0.39 9.07
N ASN A 3 -0.14 -1.16 10.16
CA ASN A 3 1.08 -1.90 10.40
C ASN A 3 0.73 -3.22 11.10
N ASN A 4 1.03 -4.36 10.47
CA ASN A 4 0.84 -5.71 11.03
C ASN A 4 2.16 -6.35 11.51
N GLY A 5 3.19 -5.55 11.73
CA GLY A 5 4.54 -5.98 12.13
C GLY A 5 5.47 -6.29 10.96
N LEU A 6 4.94 -6.69 9.80
CA LEU A 6 5.71 -7.01 8.59
C LEU A 6 5.49 -5.99 7.47
N HIS A 7 4.24 -5.58 7.27
CA HIS A 7 3.80 -4.75 6.14
C HIS A 7 3.10 -3.50 6.61
N THR A 8 3.28 -2.43 5.86
CA THR A 8 2.52 -1.20 5.99
C THR A 8 1.61 -1.01 4.78
N HIS A 9 0.38 -0.54 5.02
CA HIS A 9 -0.58 -0.18 3.99
C HIS A 9 -1.17 1.20 4.28
N PHE A 10 -1.75 1.82 3.27
CA PHE A 10 -2.53 3.04 3.41
C PHE A 10 -4.01 2.73 3.34
N ILE A 11 -4.82 3.45 4.12
CA ILE A 11 -6.28 3.42 4.01
C ILE A 11 -6.74 4.84 3.68
N PHE A 12 -7.58 4.94 2.66
CA PHE A 12 -8.20 6.20 2.23
C PHE A 12 -9.70 6.02 2.02
N PRO A 13 -10.50 7.07 2.18
CA PRO A 13 -11.85 7.09 1.66
C PRO A 13 -11.84 6.71 0.17
N ARG A 14 -12.72 5.79 -0.21
CA ARG A 14 -12.82 5.32 -1.60
C ARG A 14 -12.96 6.48 -2.58
N ASN A 15 -13.82 7.44 -2.26
CA ASN A 15 -14.10 8.56 -3.16
C ASN A 15 -12.87 9.42 -3.42
N ASP A 16 -11.97 9.58 -2.44
CA ASP A 16 -10.72 10.31 -2.63
C ASP A 16 -9.80 9.59 -3.63
N VAL A 17 -9.69 8.27 -3.53
CA VAL A 17 -8.91 7.46 -4.47
C VAL A 17 -9.54 7.48 -5.88
N ILE A 18 -10.86 7.27 -5.97
CA ILE A 18 -11.57 7.26 -7.26
C ILE A 18 -11.52 8.63 -7.95
N SER A 19 -11.51 9.73 -7.22
CA SER A 19 -11.35 11.06 -7.80
C SER A 19 -10.00 11.24 -8.53
N ARG A 20 -8.96 10.53 -8.10
CA ARG A 20 -7.61 10.54 -8.69
C ARG A 20 -7.38 9.39 -9.68
N ALA A 21 -8.09 8.28 -9.50
CA ALA A 21 -7.99 7.07 -10.31
C ALA A 21 -9.39 6.53 -10.68
N PRO A 22 -10.13 7.24 -11.57
CA PRO A 22 -11.52 6.87 -11.90
C PRO A 22 -11.67 5.46 -12.45
N TYR A 23 -10.63 4.91 -13.06
CA TYR A 23 -10.59 3.55 -13.61
C TYR A 23 -10.64 2.44 -12.54
N LEU A 24 -10.55 2.78 -11.25
CA LEU A 24 -10.74 1.85 -10.14
C LEU A 24 -12.20 1.72 -9.70
N LYS A 25 -13.10 2.58 -10.18
CA LYS A 25 -14.48 2.71 -9.68
C LYS A 25 -15.25 1.39 -9.67
N ASP A 26 -15.17 0.64 -10.75
CA ASP A 26 -15.98 -0.56 -10.97
C ASP A 26 -15.44 -1.81 -10.23
N TYR A 27 -14.20 -1.75 -9.73
CA TYR A 27 -13.60 -2.84 -8.96
C TYR A 27 -14.05 -2.87 -7.50
N PHE A 28 -14.50 -1.73 -6.96
CA PHE A 28 -14.84 -1.62 -5.53
C PHE A 28 -16.20 -0.91 -5.32
N PRO A 29 -17.30 -1.44 -5.89
CA PRO A 29 -18.60 -0.73 -5.87
C PRO A 29 -19.19 -0.56 -4.47
N ASN A 30 -18.91 -1.51 -3.56
CA ASN A 30 -19.52 -1.59 -2.22
C ASN A 30 -18.56 -1.17 -1.09
N ALA A 31 -17.40 -0.61 -1.41
CA ALA A 31 -16.43 -0.17 -0.41
C ALA A 31 -16.62 1.31 -0.06
N ASP A 32 -16.42 1.67 1.20
CA ASP A 32 -16.33 3.05 1.68
C ASP A 32 -14.86 3.49 1.84
N LEU A 33 -13.98 2.52 2.13
CA LEU A 33 -12.55 2.70 2.29
C LEU A 33 -11.79 1.78 1.33
N LEU A 34 -10.60 2.20 0.91
CA LEU A 34 -9.66 1.36 0.17
C LEU A 34 -8.35 1.26 0.96
N GLN A 35 -7.94 0.02 1.24
CA GLN A 35 -6.63 -0.28 1.78
C GLN A 35 -5.69 -0.65 0.64
N LEU A 36 -4.58 0.08 0.51
CA LEU A 36 -3.64 -0.05 -0.60
C LEU A 36 -2.25 -0.42 -0.08
N GLY A 37 -1.65 -1.43 -0.72
CA GLY A 37 -0.31 -1.89 -0.41
C GLY A 37 0.45 -2.31 -1.66
N TRP A 38 1.77 -2.21 -1.63
CA TRP A 38 2.64 -2.56 -2.74
C TRP A 38 3.55 -3.72 -2.34
N GLY A 39 3.73 -4.70 -3.21
CA GLY A 39 4.46 -5.90 -2.86
C GLY A 39 5.01 -6.68 -4.04
N ASP A 40 5.65 -7.82 -3.73
CA ASP A 40 6.19 -8.75 -4.71
C ASP A 40 5.09 -9.45 -5.52
N TYR A 41 5.29 -9.59 -6.82
CA TYR A 41 4.34 -10.19 -7.75
C TYR A 41 3.99 -11.65 -7.41
N HIS A 42 4.97 -12.44 -6.98
CA HIS A 42 4.79 -13.87 -6.72
C HIS A 42 4.34 -14.17 -5.29
N TYR A 43 4.71 -13.30 -4.36
CA TYR A 43 4.45 -13.50 -2.93
C TYR A 43 3.19 -12.79 -2.46
N TYR A 44 3.05 -11.49 -2.74
CA TYR A 44 1.98 -10.66 -2.18
C TYR A 44 0.60 -11.07 -2.70
N GLY A 45 -0.32 -11.36 -1.78
CA GLY A 45 -1.66 -11.84 -2.09
C GLY A 45 -1.72 -13.29 -2.62
N ASN A 46 -0.62 -14.05 -2.59
CA ASN A 46 -0.64 -15.45 -2.99
C ASN A 46 -1.16 -16.32 -1.83
N PRO A 47 -2.26 -17.07 -1.99
CA PRO A 47 -2.80 -17.93 -0.94
C PRO A 47 -1.87 -19.08 -0.55
N MET A 48 -0.92 -19.46 -1.43
CA MET A 48 0.09 -20.48 -1.18
C MET A 48 1.44 -19.88 -0.72
N GLN A 49 1.39 -18.79 0.05
CA GLN A 49 2.60 -18.15 0.58
C GLN A 49 3.47 -19.13 1.39
N SER A 50 4.76 -19.16 1.08
CA SER A 50 5.76 -19.86 1.87
C SER A 50 6.86 -18.90 2.32
N ARG A 51 7.52 -19.22 3.46
CA ARG A 51 8.68 -18.42 3.91
C ARG A 51 9.80 -18.36 2.87
N TRP A 52 9.96 -19.42 2.06
CA TRP A 52 10.92 -19.45 0.94
C TRP A 52 10.59 -18.45 -0.17
N MET A 53 9.30 -18.30 -0.50
CA MET A 53 8.88 -17.30 -1.50
C MET A 53 9.17 -15.90 -1.00
N GLY A 54 8.90 -15.61 0.27
CA GLY A 54 9.23 -14.33 0.89
C GLY A 54 10.73 -14.02 0.89
N LEU A 55 11.58 -15.00 1.22
CA LEU A 55 13.04 -14.87 1.12
C LEU A 55 13.50 -14.65 -0.31
N LYS A 56 12.99 -15.41 -1.29
CA LYS A 56 13.29 -15.20 -2.71
C LYS A 56 12.93 -13.79 -3.17
N ALA A 57 11.75 -13.29 -2.80
CA ALA A 57 11.28 -11.96 -3.14
C ALA A 57 12.20 -10.85 -2.60
N LEU A 58 12.88 -11.08 -1.48
CA LEU A 58 13.81 -10.11 -0.91
C LEU A 58 15.16 -10.09 -1.65
N PHE A 59 15.69 -11.26 -2.05
CA PHE A 59 17.04 -11.35 -2.60
C PHE A 59 17.09 -11.31 -4.13
N LEU A 60 16.03 -11.73 -4.82
CA LEU A 60 15.92 -11.65 -6.28
C LEU A 60 14.97 -10.52 -6.67
N PRO A 61 15.43 -9.52 -7.44
CA PRO A 61 14.56 -8.47 -7.94
C PRO A 61 13.41 -9.06 -8.78
N THR A 62 12.18 -8.76 -8.39
CA THR A 62 10.95 -9.26 -9.04
C THR A 62 10.03 -8.12 -9.44
N SER A 63 9.07 -8.41 -10.30
CA SER A 63 8.01 -7.45 -10.64
C SER A 63 7.16 -7.16 -9.39
N ALA A 64 6.52 -6.00 -9.40
CA ALA A 64 5.66 -5.56 -8.30
C ALA A 64 4.18 -5.69 -8.65
N VAL A 65 3.36 -5.78 -7.60
CA VAL A 65 1.91 -5.63 -7.64
C VAL A 65 1.45 -4.59 -6.65
N LEU A 66 0.33 -3.92 -6.95
CA LEU A 66 -0.43 -3.12 -6.02
C LEU A 66 -1.68 -3.91 -5.60
N GLY A 67 -1.76 -4.26 -4.33
CA GLY A 67 -2.96 -4.87 -3.73
C GLY A 67 -3.90 -3.79 -3.24
N ILE A 68 -5.17 -3.90 -3.56
CA ILE A 68 -6.22 -3.01 -3.10
C ILE A 68 -7.34 -3.85 -2.51
N LEU A 69 -7.67 -3.59 -1.24
CA LEU A 69 -8.76 -4.20 -0.51
C LEU A 69 -9.85 -3.16 -0.25
N GLY A 70 -11.06 -3.45 -0.70
CA GLY A 70 -12.24 -2.66 -0.36
C GLY A 70 -12.73 -3.01 1.04
N LEU A 71 -12.97 -2.00 1.87
CA LEU A 71 -13.49 -2.11 3.24
C LEU A 71 -14.72 -1.22 3.39
N ARG A 72 -15.66 -1.60 4.27
CA ARG A 72 -16.80 -0.74 4.65
C ARG A 72 -16.38 0.22 5.77
N ASP A 73 -15.59 -0.28 6.74
CA ASP A 73 -15.10 0.51 7.85
C ASP A 73 -13.73 0.00 8.33
N LEU A 74 -13.18 0.63 9.36
CA LEU A 74 -11.89 0.24 9.94
C LEU A 74 -11.95 -1.04 10.78
N ASP A 75 -13.13 -1.50 11.18
CA ASP A 75 -13.29 -2.73 11.97
C ASP A 75 -13.05 -3.97 11.12
N GLU A 76 -13.20 -3.88 9.80
CA GLU A 76 -12.86 -4.95 8.86
C GLU A 76 -11.33 -5.13 8.67
N VAL A 77 -10.50 -4.21 9.16
CA VAL A 77 -9.04 -4.38 9.17
C VAL A 77 -8.69 -5.50 10.15
N HIS A 78 -7.79 -6.41 9.72
CA HIS A 78 -7.40 -7.57 10.52
C HIS A 78 -7.01 -7.20 11.96
N ILE A 79 -7.51 -7.95 12.94
CA ILE A 79 -7.44 -7.64 14.38
C ILE A 79 -6.00 -7.44 14.91
N ASN A 80 -5.02 -8.14 14.34
CA ASN A 80 -3.61 -8.02 14.73
C ASN A 80 -2.87 -6.91 13.96
N THR A 81 -3.58 -5.88 13.53
CA THR A 81 -3.02 -4.77 12.74
C THR A 81 -3.23 -3.46 13.49
N ASN A 82 -2.15 -2.76 13.79
CA ASN A 82 -2.23 -1.41 14.33
C ASN A 82 -2.70 -0.44 13.25
N ILE A 83 -3.59 0.49 13.60
CA ILE A 83 -4.09 1.54 12.72
C ILE A 83 -3.61 2.88 13.26
N TYR A 84 -2.94 3.65 12.41
CA TYR A 84 -2.43 4.98 12.72
C TYR A 84 -3.08 6.02 11.82
N GLU A 85 -3.62 7.07 12.42
CA GLU A 85 -3.92 8.29 11.71
C GLU A 85 -2.62 9.07 11.50
N ILE A 86 -2.36 9.52 10.28
CA ILE A 86 -1.19 10.33 9.93
C ILE A 86 -1.67 11.71 9.50
N ALA A 87 -1.26 12.73 10.25
CA ALA A 87 -1.60 14.10 9.93
C ALA A 87 -0.80 14.59 8.71
N VAL A 88 -1.51 14.94 7.64
CA VAL A 88 -0.94 15.56 6.44
C VAL A 88 -1.86 16.68 5.96
N GLU A 89 -1.29 17.70 5.32
CA GLU A 89 -2.07 18.73 4.66
C GLU A 89 -2.82 18.16 3.44
N LYS A 90 -3.88 18.83 2.99
CA LYS A 90 -4.69 18.38 1.84
C LYS A 90 -3.87 18.14 0.58
N LEU A 91 -2.88 18.98 0.33
CA LEU A 91 -1.97 18.80 -0.82
C LEU A 91 -1.12 17.54 -0.66
N GLY A 92 -0.60 17.28 0.55
CA GLY A 92 0.15 16.06 0.88
C GLY A 92 -0.70 14.80 0.74
N TRP A 93 -1.96 14.85 1.21
CA TRP A 93 -2.94 13.79 1.05
C TRP A 93 -3.10 13.39 -0.43
N ASN A 94 -3.33 14.37 -1.30
CA ASN A 94 -3.46 14.12 -2.73
C ASN A 94 -2.18 13.53 -3.33
N LYS A 95 -1.00 14.02 -2.92
CA LYS A 95 0.29 13.52 -3.41
C LYS A 95 0.53 12.06 -3.04
N ILE A 96 0.10 11.61 -1.84
CA ILE A 96 0.21 10.18 -1.48
C ILE A 96 -0.66 9.35 -2.41
N ILE A 97 -1.91 9.73 -2.64
CA ILE A 97 -2.83 9.00 -3.53
C ILE A 97 -2.27 8.98 -4.96
N ASP A 98 -1.79 10.11 -5.47
CA ASP A 98 -1.18 10.20 -6.80
C ASP A 98 0.07 9.31 -6.91
N PHE A 99 0.94 9.33 -5.90
CA PHE A 99 2.10 8.44 -5.83
C PHE A 99 1.69 6.97 -5.91
N ILE A 100 0.72 6.56 -5.11
CA ILE A 100 0.23 5.18 -5.09
C ILE A 100 -0.36 4.80 -6.46
N CYS A 101 -1.27 5.62 -6.99
CA CYS A 101 -1.97 5.36 -8.25
C CYS A 101 -1.03 5.39 -9.46
N SER A 102 0.07 6.16 -9.40
CA SER A 102 1.09 6.19 -10.46
C SER A 102 1.83 4.85 -10.63
N HIS A 103 1.79 3.98 -9.63
CA HIS A 103 2.39 2.64 -9.73
C HIS A 103 1.49 1.63 -10.44
N LEU A 104 0.21 1.90 -10.67
CA LEU A 104 -0.67 1.00 -11.41
C LEU A 104 -0.30 0.93 -12.88
N LYS A 105 -0.01 -0.27 -13.38
CA LYS A 105 0.21 -0.51 -14.81
C LYS A 105 -1.11 -0.57 -15.56
N ARG A 106 -1.15 0.13 -16.68
CA ARG A 106 -2.28 0.09 -17.62
C ARG A 106 -1.77 -0.36 -19.00
N ASP A 107 -2.61 -1.06 -19.73
CA ASP A 107 -2.33 -1.47 -21.10
C ASP A 107 -2.50 -0.30 -22.10
N SER A 108 -2.34 -0.57 -23.36
CA SER A 108 -2.51 0.42 -24.45
C SER A 108 -3.94 0.96 -24.56
N LEU A 109 -4.92 0.29 -23.99
CA LEU A 109 -6.33 0.70 -23.91
C LEU A 109 -6.65 1.36 -22.56
N HIS A 110 -5.62 1.72 -21.79
CA HIS A 110 -5.72 2.31 -20.44
C HIS A 110 -6.44 1.44 -19.40
N LYS A 111 -6.60 0.13 -19.64
CA LYS A 111 -7.17 -0.83 -18.69
C LYS A 111 -6.12 -1.31 -17.70
N LEU A 112 -6.55 -1.56 -16.47
CA LEU A 112 -5.70 -2.14 -15.44
C LEU A 112 -5.38 -3.60 -15.77
N ASN A 113 -4.13 -3.98 -15.55
CA ASN A 113 -3.71 -5.38 -15.65
C ASN A 113 -3.96 -6.08 -14.30
N VAL A 114 -5.09 -6.79 -14.20
CA VAL A 114 -5.46 -7.58 -13.02
C VAL A 114 -4.62 -8.85 -12.99
N VAL A 115 -3.84 -9.03 -11.94
CA VAL A 115 -2.95 -10.19 -11.74
C VAL A 115 -3.67 -11.28 -10.97
N ARG A 116 -4.44 -10.90 -9.94
CA ARG A 116 -5.12 -11.81 -9.03
C ARG A 116 -6.31 -11.13 -8.38
N ILE A 117 -7.31 -11.93 -8.05
CA ILE A 117 -8.45 -11.54 -7.23
C ILE A 117 -8.55 -12.56 -6.10
N ASN A 118 -8.51 -12.07 -4.85
CA ASN A 118 -8.77 -12.86 -3.65
C ASN A 118 -10.08 -12.34 -3.07
N HIS A 119 -11.15 -13.10 -3.18
CA HIS A 119 -12.49 -12.64 -2.85
C HIS A 119 -12.93 -11.41 -3.68
N ASP A 120 -14.19 -11.06 -3.66
CA ASP A 120 -14.75 -9.96 -4.49
C ASP A 120 -14.25 -8.55 -4.08
N SER A 121 -13.62 -8.44 -2.91
CA SER A 121 -13.17 -7.16 -2.35
C SER A 121 -11.66 -6.92 -2.43
N GLU A 122 -10.84 -7.94 -2.79
CA GLU A 122 -9.38 -7.81 -2.83
C GLU A 122 -8.82 -8.10 -4.21
N HIS A 123 -8.26 -7.07 -4.85
CA HIS A 123 -7.71 -7.14 -6.19
C HIS A 123 -6.22 -6.79 -6.18
N PHE A 124 -5.44 -7.53 -6.96
CA PHE A 124 -4.01 -7.29 -7.18
C PHE A 124 -3.79 -6.89 -8.62
N PHE A 125 -3.20 -5.73 -8.83
CA PHE A 125 -2.92 -5.16 -10.13
C PHE A 125 -1.41 -5.16 -10.39
N ALA A 126 -0.99 -5.42 -11.62
CA ALA A 126 0.41 -5.25 -12.01
C ALA A 126 0.85 -3.81 -11.72
N ALA A 127 2.03 -3.67 -11.12
CA ALA A 127 2.55 -2.36 -10.71
C ALA A 127 3.91 -2.07 -11.31
N TYR A 128 4.22 -0.78 -11.45
CA TYR A 128 5.57 -0.33 -11.75
C TYR A 128 6.49 -0.51 -10.54
N GLY A 129 7.77 -0.71 -10.84
CA GLY A 129 8.81 -0.91 -9.85
C GLY A 129 9.26 -2.36 -9.76
N THR A 130 10.42 -2.53 -9.13
CA THR A 130 11.04 -3.82 -8.87
C THR A 130 11.11 -4.03 -7.37
N TYR A 131 10.53 -5.11 -6.90
CA TYR A 131 10.56 -5.48 -5.49
C TYR A 131 11.90 -6.12 -5.13
N SER A 132 12.49 -5.75 -4.03
CA SER A 132 13.73 -6.30 -3.48
C SER A 132 13.89 -5.93 -2.01
N ILE A 133 14.92 -6.43 -1.34
CA ILE A 133 15.22 -6.07 0.06
C ILE A 133 15.42 -4.55 0.26
N LEU A 134 16.00 -3.86 -0.72
CA LEU A 134 16.22 -2.41 -0.67
C LEU A 134 15.02 -1.59 -1.16
N ASN A 135 14.08 -2.21 -1.82
CA ASN A 135 12.87 -1.60 -2.36
C ASN A 135 11.66 -2.49 -2.06
N ASN A 136 11.28 -2.52 -0.81
CA ASN A 136 10.17 -3.33 -0.30
C ASN A 136 8.93 -2.46 0.03
N CYS A 137 7.86 -3.09 0.52
CA CYS A 137 6.61 -2.38 0.88
C CYS A 137 6.84 -1.22 1.86
N ASN A 138 7.76 -1.37 2.82
CA ASN A 138 8.02 -0.36 3.82
C ASN A 138 8.79 0.84 3.23
N THR A 139 9.85 0.61 2.45
CA THR A 139 10.55 1.72 1.75
C THR A 139 9.63 2.42 0.75
N TRP A 140 8.72 1.68 0.10
CA TRP A 140 7.70 2.26 -0.76
C TRP A 140 6.73 3.17 0.04
N SER A 141 6.26 2.71 1.20
CA SER A 141 5.42 3.52 2.09
C SER A 141 6.12 4.78 2.59
N ALA A 142 7.42 4.70 2.91
CA ALA A 142 8.20 5.88 3.28
C ALA A 142 8.29 6.90 2.14
N ARG A 143 8.46 6.44 0.89
CA ARG A 143 8.46 7.33 -0.29
C ARG A 143 7.10 7.99 -0.49
N ALA A 144 6.01 7.24 -0.30
CA ALA A 144 4.66 7.80 -0.37
C ALA A 144 4.46 8.92 0.68
N LEU A 145 4.88 8.69 1.92
CA LEU A 145 4.82 9.71 2.98
C LEU A 145 5.73 10.91 2.67
N ASN A 146 6.94 10.67 2.14
CA ASN A 146 7.84 11.75 1.74
C ASN A 146 7.26 12.59 0.59
N SER A 147 6.46 12.01 -0.30
CA SER A 147 5.76 12.77 -1.34
C SER A 147 4.77 13.79 -0.76
N ALA A 148 4.25 13.51 0.43
CA ALA A 148 3.36 14.40 1.17
C ALA A 148 4.10 15.50 1.96
N GLY A 149 5.42 15.50 1.94
CA GLY A 149 6.24 16.47 2.68
C GLY A 149 6.74 15.97 4.03
N LEU A 150 6.47 14.71 4.41
CA LEU A 150 7.11 14.11 5.57
C LEU A 150 8.59 13.80 5.25
N SER A 151 9.45 13.82 6.26
CA SER A 151 10.89 13.62 6.06
C SER A 151 11.35 12.31 6.69
N LEU A 152 10.96 11.18 6.09
CA LEU A 152 11.41 9.86 6.53
C LEU A 152 12.74 9.50 5.86
N ASN A 153 13.65 8.93 6.65
CA ASN A 153 14.92 8.42 6.15
C ASN A 153 14.70 7.06 5.50
N LEU A 154 14.86 6.99 4.18
CA LEU A 154 14.64 5.77 3.40
C LEU A 154 15.63 4.64 3.75
N TRP A 155 16.87 4.97 4.13
CA TRP A 155 17.87 3.98 4.58
C TRP A 155 17.54 3.35 5.95
N ARG A 156 16.51 3.88 6.63
CA ARG A 156 16.00 3.35 7.89
C ARG A 156 14.52 2.96 7.77
N ALA A 157 14.08 2.60 6.58
CA ALA A 157 12.67 2.31 6.28
C ALA A 157 12.44 0.86 5.79
N PHE A 158 13.33 -0.09 6.16
CA PHE A 158 13.24 -1.47 5.65
C PHE A 158 12.20 -2.34 6.36
N THR A 159 11.73 -1.96 7.54
CA THR A 159 10.71 -2.69 8.30
C THR A 159 9.54 -1.79 8.65
N ALA A 160 8.38 -2.38 8.88
CA ALA A 160 7.19 -1.67 9.32
C ALA A 160 7.42 -0.89 10.63
N ARG A 161 8.17 -1.48 11.56
CA ARG A 161 8.57 -0.82 12.82
C ARG A 161 9.42 0.43 12.57
N HIS A 162 10.37 0.39 11.65
CA HIS A 162 11.18 1.56 11.32
C HIS A 162 10.34 2.72 10.77
N ILE A 163 9.29 2.44 9.99
CA ILE A 163 8.36 3.47 9.54
C ILE A 163 7.59 4.04 10.74
N GLU A 164 7.05 3.18 11.57
CA GLU A 164 6.30 3.56 12.77
C GLU A 164 7.13 4.45 13.69
N ASP A 165 8.35 4.03 14.01
CA ASP A 165 9.26 4.78 14.88
C ASP A 165 9.56 6.18 14.31
N GLN A 166 9.79 6.29 13.00
CA GLN A 166 10.07 7.58 12.35
C GLN A 166 8.82 8.49 12.34
N VAL A 167 7.65 7.95 12.03
CA VAL A 167 6.40 8.73 12.03
C VAL A 167 6.04 9.18 13.44
N LYS A 168 6.24 8.32 14.44
CA LYS A 168 6.05 8.63 15.86
C LYS A 168 7.04 9.70 16.35
N PHE A 169 8.32 9.54 16.05
CA PHE A 169 9.36 10.48 16.46
C PHE A 169 9.10 11.90 15.95
N ASN A 170 8.59 12.03 14.73
CA ASN A 170 8.26 13.31 14.12
C ASN A 170 6.87 13.85 14.52
N GLY A 171 6.14 13.17 15.39
CA GLY A 171 4.83 13.62 15.86
C GLY A 171 3.72 13.60 14.82
N TYR A 172 3.89 12.86 13.71
CA TYR A 172 2.94 12.81 12.60
C TYR A 172 1.78 11.85 12.81
N GLN A 173 1.80 11.05 13.86
CA GLN A 173 0.82 9.97 14.03
C GLN A 173 0.02 10.05 15.32
N ARG A 174 -1.20 9.51 15.25
CA ARG A 174 -2.02 9.10 16.38
C ARG A 174 -2.44 7.63 16.19
N LEU A 175 -2.19 6.79 17.21
CA LEU A 175 -2.69 5.41 17.24
C LEU A 175 -4.21 5.44 17.41
N LEU A 176 -4.94 4.72 16.55
CA LEU A 176 -6.39 4.57 16.62
C LEU A 176 -6.77 3.23 17.25
N ARG A 177 -6.00 2.17 16.93
CA ARG A 177 -6.19 0.79 17.45
C ARG A 177 -4.87 0.05 17.41
#